data_5b94ffb2ad49c7a13b79785b1f189d86
#
_entry.id   5b94ffb2ad49c7a13b79785b1f189d86
#
_cell.length_a   1.000
_cell.length_b   1.000
_cell.length_c   1.000
_cell.angle_alpha   90.00
_cell.angle_beta   90.00
_cell.angle_gamma   90.00
#
_symmetry.space_group_name_H-M   'P 1'
#
loop_
_entity.id
_entity.type
_entity.pdbx_description
1 polymer ?
#
loop_
_entity_poly.entity_id
_entity_poly.type
_entity_poly.pdbx_seq_one_letter_code
_entity_poly.pdbx_strand_id
1 'polypeptide(L)'
;MSDSDSDTASSVGSIVEDISEPDTTSFKDLFSDRQWTRVPDMVEYDKAEYGFDLAATIKGLGPDADEITIIKLINYLRLEAQKGTDPKTISITLDDLISDKYLHPVLEDDALLFELGDLMPDSDEKAIDYDEYEAKMQKDMPEDFSKIKLVNDRDQDYFESYKGNSIHREMIEDRVRTEGYRDFIEKNAEVFAGKTVLDVGCGTGILSLFCARAGAKKVFAVDNSGIVTRAKEIIAKNGYKDRIEVIQGRVEDFNTERLIGKEKVDIIISEWMGYGLLFEGMLDSVLRARDKYLKPDGIMVPSHCNIRTAPISDAEWIADSTGEKFWKDIYGFDFSPMIPGGLLNTHEIGVFDVPEKALCGSATSHLLEMKTVSVQDLSFKVPLRMTLDRDVTSLQAIAIWFDTIFIHSSSSQDIKTLDNVDWGKNGIPGLGFSTGPSNTPTHWHQAVLLLDAEIAEKQKFSKGTVLEGSLTYAKEKGDDRGITVTVEWKGKGEQGEIEGRVQRTMA
;
A
#
# COMPACT_ATOMS: atom_id res chain seq x y z
N MET A 1 -52.13 39.56 -51.42
CA MET A 1 -52.83 38.31 -51.07
C MET A 1 -52.16 37.81 -49.82
N SER A 2 -52.64 38.28 -48.70
CA SER A 2 -53.77 37.80 -47.87
C SER A 2 -53.46 36.40 -47.36
N ASP A 3 -53.45 36.02 -46.12
CA ASP A 3 -54.19 36.44 -44.92
C ASP A 3 -53.39 35.80 -43.74
N SER A 4 -53.18 36.44 -42.67
CA SER A 4 -53.99 36.68 -41.48
C SER A 4 -54.25 35.45 -40.61
N ASP A 5 -53.96 35.70 -39.36
CA ASP A 5 -54.60 35.25 -38.11
C ASP A 5 -54.02 33.96 -37.46
N SER A 6 -53.88 33.81 -36.18
CA SER A 6 -54.35 34.60 -35.02
C SER A 6 -53.66 34.10 -33.78
N ASP A 7 -53.53 34.98 -32.80
CA ASP A 7 -53.13 34.71 -31.40
C ASP A 7 -53.97 33.60 -30.74
N THR A 8 -53.29 32.72 -30.02
CA THR A 8 -53.88 32.20 -28.78
C THR A 8 -52.78 32.06 -27.76
N ALA A 9 -52.69 32.98 -26.83
CA ALA A 9 -52.03 32.84 -25.56
C ALA A 9 -52.73 31.73 -24.76
N SER A 10 -52.01 30.65 -24.48
CA SER A 10 -52.42 29.70 -23.45
C SER A 10 -51.45 29.80 -22.26
N SER A 11 -52.05 30.15 -21.15
CA SER A 11 -51.45 30.25 -19.81
C SER A 11 -50.62 29.02 -19.48
N VAL A 12 -49.34 29.26 -19.19
CA VAL A 12 -48.50 28.28 -18.52
C VAL A 12 -48.91 28.27 -17.05
N GLY A 13 -49.71 27.29 -16.68
CA GLY A 13 -49.94 26.96 -15.28
C GLY A 13 -48.65 26.51 -14.64
N SER A 14 -48.31 27.14 -13.54
CA SER A 14 -47.23 26.70 -12.65
C SER A 14 -47.57 25.31 -12.10
N ILE A 15 -46.94 24.29 -12.61
CA ILE A 15 -46.83 23.00 -11.93
C ILE A 15 -45.68 23.16 -10.97
N VAL A 16 -45.98 23.54 -9.74
CA VAL A 16 -45.13 23.27 -8.60
C VAL A 16 -45.39 21.80 -8.29
N GLU A 17 -44.56 20.92 -8.84
CA GLU A 17 -44.48 19.55 -8.33
C GLU A 17 -43.91 19.65 -6.93
N ASP A 18 -44.69 19.21 -5.95
CA ASP A 18 -44.25 18.89 -4.61
C ASP A 18 -42.97 18.04 -4.71
N ILE A 19 -41.86 18.60 -4.27
CA ILE A 19 -40.66 17.83 -3.97
C ILE A 19 -41.06 17.04 -2.73
N SER A 20 -41.55 15.81 -2.93
CA SER A 20 -41.70 14.83 -1.87
C SER A 20 -40.34 14.69 -1.16
N GLU A 21 -40.36 14.79 0.17
CA GLU A 21 -39.26 14.48 1.02
C GLU A 21 -38.62 13.13 0.59
N PRO A 22 -37.26 12.95 0.71
CA PRO A 22 -36.63 11.71 0.29
C PRO A 22 -37.29 10.54 1.02
N ASP A 23 -37.65 9.51 0.25
CA ASP A 23 -38.15 8.22 0.74
C ASP A 23 -37.24 7.77 1.91
N THR A 24 -37.77 7.82 3.14
CA THR A 24 -37.09 7.25 4.30
C THR A 24 -37.09 5.75 4.09
N THR A 25 -35.94 5.19 3.77
CA THR A 25 -35.73 3.76 3.60
C THR A 25 -36.14 3.07 4.90
N SER A 26 -37.19 2.25 4.83
CA SER A 26 -37.60 1.45 5.98
C SER A 26 -36.87 0.12 5.98
N PHE A 27 -36.47 -0.37 7.15
CA PHE A 27 -35.84 -1.66 7.33
C PHE A 27 -36.62 -2.54 8.30
N LYS A 28 -36.47 -3.85 8.16
CA LYS A 28 -37.18 -4.84 8.94
C LYS A 28 -36.55 -5.03 10.32
N ASP A 29 -37.38 -5.22 11.33
CA ASP A 29 -37.02 -5.64 12.67
C ASP A 29 -36.14 -6.92 12.69
N LEU A 30 -35.28 -7.11 13.68
CA LEU A 30 -34.41 -8.28 13.77
C LEU A 30 -35.18 -9.59 13.98
N PHE A 31 -36.25 -9.54 14.76
CA PHE A 31 -36.97 -10.73 15.25
C PHE A 31 -38.42 -10.79 14.79
N SER A 32 -38.92 -9.79 14.06
CA SER A 32 -40.32 -9.73 13.57
C SER A 32 -40.41 -9.12 12.16
N ASP A 33 -41.65 -9.04 11.63
CA ASP A 33 -41.95 -8.40 10.34
C ASP A 33 -42.23 -6.90 10.45
N ARG A 34 -42.01 -6.31 11.63
CA ARG A 34 -42.22 -4.88 11.86
C ARG A 34 -41.19 -4.06 11.07
N GLN A 35 -41.65 -2.91 10.55
CA GLN A 35 -40.79 -1.99 9.81
C GLN A 35 -40.40 -0.78 10.67
N TRP A 36 -39.18 -0.33 10.50
CA TRP A 36 -38.58 0.81 11.19
C TRP A 36 -37.93 1.77 10.20
N THR A 37 -37.82 3.02 10.58
CA THR A 37 -37.15 4.09 9.82
C THR A 37 -35.94 4.67 10.58
N ARG A 38 -35.76 4.24 11.83
CA ARG A 38 -34.63 4.66 12.68
C ARG A 38 -34.09 3.49 13.48
N VAL A 39 -32.80 3.27 13.43
CA VAL A 39 -32.13 2.17 14.13
C VAL A 39 -32.26 2.27 15.66
N PRO A 40 -32.09 3.45 16.30
CA PRO A 40 -32.25 3.56 17.75
C PRO A 40 -33.63 3.11 18.26
N ASP A 41 -34.69 3.42 17.50
CA ASP A 41 -36.05 3.05 17.90
C ASP A 41 -36.29 1.52 17.83
N MET A 42 -35.66 0.85 16.84
CA MET A 42 -35.67 -0.60 16.73
C MET A 42 -34.90 -1.24 17.89
N VAL A 43 -33.70 -0.75 18.19
CA VAL A 43 -32.84 -1.29 19.26
C VAL A 43 -33.53 -1.16 20.63
N GLU A 44 -34.21 -0.04 20.91
CA GLU A 44 -34.96 0.17 22.14
C GLU A 44 -36.16 -0.78 22.22
N TYR A 45 -36.86 -0.98 21.11
CA TYR A 45 -37.98 -1.93 21.03
C TYR A 45 -37.53 -3.36 21.22
N ASP A 46 -36.47 -3.82 20.53
CA ASP A 46 -35.95 -5.18 20.66
C ASP A 46 -35.53 -5.49 22.11
N LYS A 47 -34.95 -4.50 22.76
CA LYS A 47 -34.58 -4.62 24.19
C LYS A 47 -35.80 -4.73 25.10
N ALA A 48 -36.85 -3.94 24.81
CA ALA A 48 -38.05 -3.93 25.64
C ALA A 48 -38.92 -5.17 25.42
N GLU A 49 -39.15 -5.57 24.16
CA GLU A 49 -40.09 -6.61 23.78
C GLU A 49 -39.44 -8.01 23.82
N TYR A 50 -38.25 -8.15 23.28
CA TYR A 50 -37.56 -9.43 23.18
C TYR A 50 -36.47 -9.62 24.24
N GLY A 51 -36.14 -8.58 25.01
CA GLY A 51 -35.09 -8.61 26.01
C GLY A 51 -33.67 -8.79 25.41
N PHE A 52 -33.52 -8.49 24.12
CA PHE A 52 -32.25 -8.53 23.40
C PHE A 52 -31.68 -7.13 23.23
N ASP A 53 -30.51 -6.85 23.82
CA ASP A 53 -29.83 -5.57 23.76
C ASP A 53 -28.73 -5.61 22.68
N LEU A 54 -29.06 -5.16 21.45
CA LEU A 54 -28.13 -5.15 20.32
C LEU A 54 -26.91 -4.26 20.62
N ALA A 55 -27.13 -3.08 21.19
CA ALA A 55 -26.03 -2.16 21.50
C ALA A 55 -25.07 -2.75 22.54
N ALA A 56 -25.61 -3.39 23.61
CA ALA A 56 -24.78 -4.09 24.58
C ALA A 56 -24.06 -5.29 23.97
N THR A 57 -24.69 -5.99 23.03
CA THR A 57 -24.09 -7.12 22.30
C THR A 57 -22.91 -6.65 21.45
N ILE A 58 -23.07 -5.60 20.65
CA ILE A 58 -22.00 -5.00 19.84
C ILE A 58 -20.84 -4.55 20.73
N LYS A 59 -21.14 -3.84 21.82
CA LYS A 59 -20.13 -3.41 22.79
C LYS A 59 -19.40 -4.59 23.45
N GLY A 60 -20.10 -5.71 23.67
CA GLY A 60 -19.55 -6.94 24.24
C GLY A 60 -18.60 -7.69 23.31
N LEU A 61 -18.67 -7.46 21.99
CA LEU A 61 -17.73 -8.01 21.01
C LEU A 61 -16.34 -7.40 21.13
N GLY A 62 -16.21 -6.24 21.79
CA GLY A 62 -14.94 -5.57 22.03
C GLY A 62 -14.58 -4.50 20.99
N PRO A 63 -13.42 -3.83 21.18
CA PRO A 63 -13.00 -2.73 20.32
C PRO A 63 -12.64 -3.16 18.89
N ASP A 64 -12.45 -4.45 18.65
CA ASP A 64 -12.12 -5.02 17.33
C ASP A 64 -13.35 -5.32 16.46
N ALA A 65 -14.56 -5.00 16.94
CA ALA A 65 -15.78 -5.17 16.17
C ALA A 65 -15.93 -4.08 15.12
N ASP A 66 -15.49 -4.39 13.91
CA ASP A 66 -15.58 -3.53 12.73
C ASP A 66 -16.95 -3.65 12.03
N GLU A 67 -17.16 -2.87 10.98
CA GLU A 67 -18.36 -2.85 10.15
C GLU A 67 -18.70 -4.25 9.60
N ILE A 68 -17.70 -5.01 9.20
CA ILE A 68 -17.84 -6.38 8.69
C ILE A 68 -18.37 -7.31 9.81
N THR A 69 -17.87 -7.12 11.01
CA THR A 69 -18.34 -7.87 12.19
C THR A 69 -19.80 -7.58 12.50
N ILE A 70 -20.24 -6.31 12.36
CA ILE A 70 -21.63 -5.91 12.55
C ILE A 70 -22.53 -6.50 11.46
N ILE A 71 -22.11 -6.49 10.20
CA ILE A 71 -22.80 -7.17 9.09
C ILE A 71 -22.99 -8.65 9.42
N LYS A 72 -21.93 -9.33 9.84
CA LYS A 72 -22.00 -10.74 10.24
C LYS A 72 -22.93 -10.97 11.42
N LEU A 73 -22.93 -10.07 12.40
CA LEU A 73 -23.83 -10.13 13.56
C LEU A 73 -25.30 -10.01 13.13
N ILE A 74 -25.65 -9.02 12.30
CA ILE A 74 -27.02 -8.83 11.82
C ILE A 74 -27.48 -10.09 11.08
N ASN A 75 -26.70 -10.62 10.17
CA ASN A 75 -27.03 -11.83 9.42
C ASN A 75 -27.13 -13.06 10.31
N TYR A 76 -26.27 -13.18 11.34
CA TYR A 76 -26.38 -14.23 12.35
C TYR A 76 -27.73 -14.14 13.09
N LEU A 77 -28.10 -12.95 13.56
CA LEU A 77 -29.35 -12.72 14.28
C LEU A 77 -30.58 -13.01 13.41
N ARG A 78 -30.56 -12.63 12.12
CA ARG A 78 -31.58 -12.97 11.13
C ARG A 78 -31.75 -14.49 10.98
N LEU A 79 -30.63 -15.25 10.96
CA LEU A 79 -30.66 -16.71 10.87
C LEU A 79 -31.21 -17.33 12.14
N GLU A 80 -30.86 -16.81 13.29
CA GLU A 80 -31.38 -17.31 14.58
C GLU A 80 -32.91 -17.02 14.71
N ALA A 81 -33.35 -15.84 14.25
CA ALA A 81 -34.76 -15.50 14.19
C ALA A 81 -35.55 -16.46 13.27
N GLN A 82 -35.02 -16.80 12.10
CA GLN A 82 -35.63 -17.78 11.19
C GLN A 82 -35.74 -19.17 11.79
N LYS A 83 -34.81 -19.56 12.67
CA LYS A 83 -34.85 -20.85 13.41
C LYS A 83 -35.84 -20.83 14.56
N GLY A 84 -36.38 -19.65 14.92
CA GLY A 84 -37.25 -19.48 16.09
C GLY A 84 -36.49 -19.51 17.41
N THR A 85 -35.21 -19.19 17.42
CA THR A 85 -34.42 -19.12 18.67
C THR A 85 -34.96 -17.98 19.53
N ASP A 86 -35.13 -18.25 20.84
CA ASP A 86 -35.55 -17.20 21.78
C ASP A 86 -34.45 -16.14 21.91
N PRO A 87 -34.72 -14.87 21.54
CA PRO A 87 -33.74 -13.78 21.57
C PRO A 87 -33.03 -13.64 22.92
N LYS A 88 -33.70 -13.95 24.04
CA LYS A 88 -33.12 -13.86 25.38
C LYS A 88 -32.01 -14.90 25.64
N THR A 89 -31.94 -15.93 24.83
CA THR A 89 -30.94 -17.00 24.99
C THR A 89 -29.73 -16.79 24.07
N ILE A 90 -29.78 -15.80 23.19
CA ILE A 90 -28.71 -15.54 22.27
C ILE A 90 -27.52 -14.90 23.02
N SER A 91 -26.39 -15.60 23.00
CA SER A 91 -25.10 -15.10 23.49
C SER A 91 -24.08 -15.28 22.38
N ILE A 92 -23.38 -14.20 21.99
CA ILE A 92 -22.52 -14.16 20.82
C ILE A 92 -21.15 -13.63 21.23
N THR A 93 -20.11 -14.26 20.71
CA THR A 93 -18.72 -13.84 20.81
C THR A 93 -18.13 -13.59 19.41
N LEU A 94 -16.98 -12.95 19.32
CA LEU A 94 -16.27 -12.78 18.03
C LEU A 94 -16.00 -14.13 17.35
N ASP A 95 -15.71 -15.18 18.12
CA ASP A 95 -15.44 -16.52 17.60
C ASP A 95 -16.64 -17.10 16.85
N ASP A 96 -17.86 -16.77 17.26
CA ASP A 96 -19.08 -17.22 16.59
C ASP A 96 -19.29 -16.56 15.22
N LEU A 97 -18.66 -15.40 15.01
CA LEU A 97 -18.77 -14.56 13.81
C LEU A 97 -17.59 -14.72 12.83
N ILE A 98 -16.61 -15.57 13.12
CA ILE A 98 -15.44 -15.80 12.25
C ILE A 98 -15.85 -16.30 10.85
N SER A 99 -16.91 -17.11 10.77
CA SER A 99 -17.33 -17.74 9.51
C SER A 99 -17.87 -16.74 8.49
N ASP A 100 -17.33 -16.80 7.27
CA ASP A 100 -17.76 -15.96 6.13
C ASP A 100 -19.18 -16.29 5.63
N LYS A 101 -19.80 -17.37 6.12
CA LYS A 101 -21.20 -17.69 5.80
C LYS A 101 -22.17 -16.58 6.22
N TYR A 102 -21.78 -15.76 7.21
CA TYR A 102 -22.58 -14.62 7.69
C TYR A 102 -22.36 -13.32 6.91
N LEU A 103 -21.47 -13.30 5.91
CA LEU A 103 -21.34 -12.20 4.96
C LEU A 103 -22.44 -12.16 3.90
N HIS A 104 -23.15 -13.28 3.71
CA HIS A 104 -24.26 -13.32 2.78
C HIS A 104 -25.53 -12.80 3.45
N PRO A 105 -26.19 -11.77 2.88
CA PRO A 105 -27.46 -11.26 3.41
C PRO A 105 -28.50 -12.39 3.56
N VAL A 106 -29.15 -12.42 4.70
CA VAL A 106 -30.22 -13.38 4.98
C VAL A 106 -31.56 -12.91 4.42
N LEU A 107 -31.74 -11.60 4.35
CA LEU A 107 -32.86 -10.96 3.65
C LEU A 107 -32.32 -10.35 2.36
N GLU A 108 -33.02 -10.55 1.26
CA GLU A 108 -32.76 -9.86 -0.01
C GLU A 108 -32.98 -8.36 0.21
N ASP A 109 -32.00 -7.53 -0.14
CA ASP A 109 -32.00 -6.08 0.06
C ASP A 109 -32.29 -5.62 1.51
N ASP A 110 -31.62 -6.22 2.50
CA ASP A 110 -31.77 -5.84 3.92
C ASP A 110 -31.25 -4.41 4.16
N ALA A 111 -32.18 -3.45 4.18
CA ALA A 111 -31.88 -2.03 4.34
C ALA A 111 -31.17 -1.71 5.68
N LEU A 112 -31.30 -2.54 6.71
CA LEU A 112 -30.59 -2.37 7.98
C LEU A 112 -29.06 -2.44 7.79
N LEU A 113 -28.59 -3.21 6.80
CA LEU A 113 -27.14 -3.32 6.50
C LEU A 113 -26.55 -2.04 5.89
N PHE A 114 -27.35 -1.07 5.49
CA PHE A 114 -26.92 0.25 5.01
C PHE A 114 -26.96 1.32 6.10
N GLU A 115 -27.53 1.04 7.26
CA GLU A 115 -27.65 1.95 8.40
C GLU A 115 -26.64 1.61 9.53
N LEU A 116 -25.50 1.03 9.17
CA LEU A 116 -24.50 0.54 10.15
C LEU A 116 -23.87 1.66 10.96
N GLY A 117 -23.84 2.90 10.44
CA GLY A 117 -23.32 4.06 11.16
C GLY A 117 -24.01 4.30 12.49
N ASP A 118 -25.34 4.04 12.56
CA ASP A 118 -26.13 4.18 13.79
C ASP A 118 -25.91 3.03 14.80
N LEU A 119 -25.27 1.94 14.37
CA LEU A 119 -24.94 0.77 15.18
C LEU A 119 -23.47 0.76 15.65
N MET A 120 -22.61 1.57 15.00
CA MET A 120 -21.22 1.67 15.45
C MET A 120 -21.18 2.25 16.87
N PRO A 121 -20.34 1.71 17.76
CA PRO A 121 -20.12 2.33 19.06
C PRO A 121 -19.69 3.77 18.80
N ASP A 122 -20.36 4.74 19.44
CA ASP A 122 -19.89 6.09 19.44
C ASP A 122 -18.39 6.07 19.80
N SER A 123 -17.53 6.39 18.84
CA SER A 123 -16.22 6.89 19.17
C SER A 123 -16.52 8.16 19.95
N ASP A 124 -16.33 8.11 21.27
CA ASP A 124 -16.50 9.26 22.16
C ASP A 124 -15.63 10.40 21.63
N GLU A 125 -16.10 11.12 20.62
CA GLU A 125 -15.72 12.50 20.35
C GLU A 125 -16.34 13.38 21.47
N LYS A 126 -15.90 13.14 22.70
CA LYS A 126 -15.82 14.26 23.62
C LYS A 126 -14.82 15.21 22.99
N ALA A 127 -15.29 16.39 22.61
CA ALA A 127 -14.42 17.49 22.32
C ALA A 127 -13.34 17.51 23.42
N ILE A 128 -12.14 17.06 23.04
CA ILE A 128 -11.00 17.04 23.95
C ILE A 128 -10.73 18.51 24.24
N ASP A 129 -10.97 18.94 25.48
CA ASP A 129 -10.45 20.20 25.97
C ASP A 129 -8.93 20.04 26.01
N TYR A 130 -8.30 20.53 24.95
CA TYR A 130 -6.86 20.39 24.75
C TYR A 130 -6.05 20.99 25.92
N ASP A 131 -6.55 22.03 26.58
CA ASP A 131 -5.90 22.67 27.74
C ASP A 131 -5.97 21.75 28.98
N GLU A 132 -7.08 21.04 29.19
CA GLU A 132 -7.23 20.05 30.28
C GLU A 132 -6.43 18.76 29.99
N TYR A 133 -6.34 18.35 28.71
CA TYR A 133 -5.54 17.20 28.26
C TYR A 133 -4.04 17.45 28.42
N GLU A 134 -3.53 18.64 28.02
CA GLU A 134 -2.13 19.01 28.22
C GLU A 134 -1.76 19.13 29.71
N ALA A 135 -2.63 19.69 30.52
CA ALA A 135 -2.40 19.81 31.96
C ALA A 135 -2.37 18.44 32.68
N LYS A 136 -3.15 17.48 32.20
CA LYS A 136 -3.17 16.09 32.70
C LYS A 136 -1.95 15.31 32.24
N MET A 137 -1.52 15.48 30.99
CA MET A 137 -0.30 14.87 30.45
C MET A 137 0.96 15.36 31.17
N GLN A 138 1.05 16.65 31.52
CA GLN A 138 2.20 17.18 32.25
C GLN A 138 2.27 16.66 33.70
N LYS A 139 1.15 16.24 34.29
CA LYS A 139 1.09 15.80 35.69
C LYS A 139 1.41 14.33 35.89
N ASP A 140 1.19 13.51 34.87
CA ASP A 140 1.36 12.04 34.91
C ASP A 140 2.63 11.55 34.19
N MET A 141 3.54 12.47 33.78
CA MET A 141 4.78 12.14 33.10
C MET A 141 5.82 11.57 34.06
N PRO A 142 6.36 10.36 33.83
CA PRO A 142 7.48 9.83 34.61
C PRO A 142 8.77 10.61 34.31
N GLU A 143 9.59 10.84 35.31
CA GLU A 143 10.89 11.56 35.20
C GLU A 143 11.97 10.88 34.32
N ASP A 144 11.70 9.70 33.78
CA ASP A 144 12.68 8.94 32.95
C ASP A 144 12.05 8.44 31.64
N PHE A 145 12.09 9.30 30.62
CA PHE A 145 11.62 9.03 29.27
C PHE A 145 12.40 7.93 28.52
N SER A 146 13.57 7.52 29.00
CA SER A 146 14.44 6.56 28.32
C SER A 146 13.95 5.10 28.37
N LYS A 147 12.87 4.82 29.15
CA LYS A 147 12.33 3.48 29.36
C LYS A 147 10.98 3.21 28.73
N ILE A 148 10.32 4.21 28.16
CA ILE A 148 9.07 4.02 27.44
C ILE A 148 9.43 3.61 26.00
N LYS A 149 9.34 2.32 25.68
CA LYS A 149 9.21 1.89 24.29
C LYS A 149 7.85 2.41 23.82
N LEU A 150 7.85 3.54 23.13
CA LEU A 150 6.73 3.92 22.26
C LEU A 150 6.63 2.80 21.22
N VAL A 151 5.64 1.94 21.35
CA VAL A 151 5.19 1.08 20.25
C VAL A 151 4.73 2.06 19.18
N ASN A 152 5.42 2.09 18.07
CA ASN A 152 5.11 3.00 16.98
C ASN A 152 3.75 2.53 16.43
N ASP A 153 2.68 3.29 16.60
CA ASP A 153 1.33 2.95 16.10
C ASP A 153 1.37 2.58 14.62
N ARG A 154 2.22 3.25 13.84
CA ARG A 154 2.45 2.97 12.41
C ARG A 154 3.02 1.58 12.12
N ASP A 155 3.79 0.98 13.03
CA ASP A 155 4.24 -0.41 12.87
C ASP A 155 3.06 -1.39 12.96
N GLN A 156 2.10 -1.10 13.83
CA GLN A 156 0.90 -1.90 13.98
C GLN A 156 0.00 -1.76 12.75
N ASP A 157 -0.26 -0.54 12.30
CA ASP A 157 -1.05 -0.25 11.09
C ASP A 157 -0.42 -0.90 9.85
N TYR A 158 0.90 -0.84 9.71
CA TYR A 158 1.63 -1.51 8.63
C TYR A 158 1.39 -3.02 8.62
N PHE A 159 1.56 -3.71 9.75
CA PHE A 159 1.33 -5.15 9.81
C PHE A 159 -0.16 -5.51 9.71
N GLU A 160 -1.06 -4.61 10.07
CA GLU A 160 -2.50 -4.80 9.89
C GLU A 160 -2.92 -4.69 8.42
N SER A 161 -2.33 -3.80 7.64
CA SER A 161 -2.59 -3.69 6.19
C SER A 161 -2.26 -4.99 5.44
N TYR A 162 -1.28 -5.76 5.93
CA TYR A 162 -0.89 -7.07 5.38
C TYR A 162 -1.72 -8.26 5.92
N LYS A 163 -2.78 -8.06 6.69
CA LYS A 163 -3.72 -9.14 7.07
C LYS A 163 -4.73 -9.48 5.97
N GLY A 164 -5.02 -8.53 5.08
CA GLY A 164 -6.05 -8.63 4.05
C GLY A 164 -5.68 -9.53 2.89
N ASN A 165 -6.70 -10.21 2.31
CA ASN A 165 -6.50 -11.06 1.12
C ASN A 165 -6.22 -10.24 -0.15
N SER A 166 -6.69 -9.00 -0.23
CA SER A 166 -6.60 -8.14 -1.42
C SER A 166 -5.16 -7.81 -1.76
N ILE A 167 -4.39 -7.36 -0.79
CA ILE A 167 -2.98 -7.00 -0.99
C ILE A 167 -2.13 -8.21 -1.40
N HIS A 168 -2.35 -9.38 -0.75
CA HIS A 168 -1.64 -10.60 -1.13
C HIS A 168 -2.02 -11.10 -2.52
N ARG A 169 -3.29 -10.92 -2.91
CA ARG A 169 -3.74 -11.25 -4.26
C ARG A 169 -3.07 -10.36 -5.28
N GLU A 170 -3.06 -9.05 -5.09
CA GLU A 170 -2.40 -8.08 -5.95
C GLU A 170 -0.91 -8.40 -6.15
N MET A 171 -0.18 -8.65 -5.04
CA MET A 171 1.23 -9.05 -5.10
C MET A 171 1.45 -10.37 -5.86
N ILE A 172 0.56 -11.38 -5.71
CA ILE A 172 0.70 -12.66 -6.41
C ILE A 172 0.32 -12.51 -7.89
N GLU A 173 -0.69 -11.70 -8.21
CA GLU A 173 -1.12 -11.41 -9.59
C GLU A 173 -0.10 -10.56 -10.35
N ASP A 174 0.78 -9.83 -9.66
CA ASP A 174 1.94 -9.18 -10.29
C ASP A 174 2.91 -10.25 -10.80
N ARG A 175 2.73 -10.58 -12.09
CA ARG A 175 3.49 -11.64 -12.74
C ARG A 175 4.96 -11.27 -12.93
N VAL A 176 5.26 -10.01 -13.19
CA VAL A 176 6.65 -9.54 -13.37
C VAL A 176 7.45 -9.81 -12.10
N ARG A 177 6.92 -9.42 -10.96
CA ARG A 177 7.47 -9.68 -9.64
C ARG A 177 7.58 -11.19 -9.35
N THR A 178 6.44 -11.86 -9.34
CA THR A 178 6.34 -13.25 -8.86
C THR A 178 7.09 -14.23 -9.76
N GLU A 179 7.00 -14.07 -11.10
CA GLU A 179 7.74 -14.88 -12.05
C GLU A 179 9.23 -14.54 -12.07
N GLY A 180 9.62 -13.28 -11.83
CA GLY A 180 11.02 -12.89 -11.70
C GLY A 180 11.74 -13.67 -10.59
N TYR A 181 11.15 -13.73 -9.41
CA TYR A 181 11.67 -14.52 -8.28
C TYR A 181 11.63 -16.04 -8.59
N ARG A 182 10.50 -16.54 -9.09
CA ARG A 182 10.35 -17.96 -9.48
C ARG A 182 11.43 -18.37 -10.45
N ASP A 183 11.60 -17.61 -11.52
CA ASP A 183 12.51 -17.95 -12.61
C ASP A 183 13.97 -17.92 -12.14
N PHE A 184 14.33 -16.99 -11.26
CA PHE A 184 15.67 -17.03 -10.66
C PHE A 184 15.88 -18.29 -9.84
N ILE A 185 14.96 -18.62 -8.95
CA ILE A 185 15.07 -19.77 -8.06
C ILE A 185 15.11 -21.09 -8.85
N GLU A 186 14.22 -21.26 -9.83
CA GLU A 186 14.10 -22.53 -10.57
C GLU A 186 15.20 -22.73 -11.61
N LYS A 187 15.64 -21.64 -12.27
CA LYS A 187 16.73 -21.73 -13.26
C LYS A 187 18.10 -21.92 -12.61
N ASN A 188 18.20 -21.58 -11.33
CA ASN A 188 19.42 -21.79 -10.52
C ASN A 188 19.15 -22.77 -9.36
N ALA A 189 18.37 -23.83 -9.61
CA ALA A 189 17.99 -24.79 -8.57
C ALA A 189 19.20 -25.42 -7.85
N GLU A 190 20.33 -25.54 -8.53
CA GLU A 190 21.59 -26.02 -7.93
C GLU A 190 22.12 -25.11 -6.82
N VAL A 191 21.83 -23.80 -6.86
CA VAL A 191 22.18 -22.83 -5.81
C VAL A 191 21.36 -23.06 -4.54
N PHE A 192 20.12 -23.57 -4.70
CA PHE A 192 19.19 -23.81 -3.59
C PHE A 192 19.24 -25.26 -3.08
N ALA A 193 19.64 -26.20 -3.92
CA ALA A 193 19.62 -27.63 -3.59
C ALA A 193 20.47 -27.95 -2.35
N GLY A 194 19.83 -28.53 -1.33
CA GLY A 194 20.48 -28.91 -0.07
C GLY A 194 20.80 -27.76 0.87
N LYS A 195 20.43 -26.52 0.53
CA LYS A 195 20.71 -25.29 1.30
C LYS A 195 19.65 -25.01 2.34
N THR A 196 20.03 -24.23 3.34
CA THR A 196 19.13 -23.66 4.34
C THR A 196 18.81 -22.21 3.95
N VAL A 197 17.52 -21.89 3.86
CA VAL A 197 17.01 -20.59 3.42
C VAL A 197 16.26 -19.90 4.56
N LEU A 198 16.42 -18.60 4.69
CA LEU A 198 15.58 -17.73 5.51
C LEU A 198 14.80 -16.81 4.58
N ASP A 199 13.46 -16.90 4.63
CA ASP A 199 12.52 -16.05 3.92
C ASP A 199 12.00 -15.00 4.90
N VAL A 200 12.38 -13.73 4.71
CA VAL A 200 12.02 -12.60 5.60
C VAL A 200 10.86 -11.86 5.02
N GLY A 201 9.73 -11.78 5.76
CA GLY A 201 8.46 -11.26 5.25
C GLY A 201 7.83 -12.25 4.26
N CYS A 202 7.62 -13.48 4.71
CA CYS A 202 7.24 -14.56 3.79
C CYS A 202 5.81 -14.41 3.23
N GLY A 203 4.96 -13.59 3.82
CA GLY A 203 3.57 -13.42 3.42
C GLY A 203 2.83 -14.75 3.32
N THR A 204 2.29 -15.05 2.14
CA THR A 204 1.62 -16.34 1.87
C THR A 204 2.56 -17.54 1.77
N GLY A 205 3.87 -17.34 1.79
CA GLY A 205 4.90 -18.38 1.67
C GLY A 205 5.24 -18.77 0.24
N ILE A 206 4.87 -17.96 -0.76
CA ILE A 206 5.10 -18.32 -2.18
C ILE A 206 6.59 -18.47 -2.51
N LEU A 207 7.46 -17.57 -2.02
CA LEU A 207 8.91 -17.66 -2.23
C LEU A 207 9.50 -18.87 -1.51
N SER A 208 9.06 -19.12 -0.29
CA SER A 208 9.41 -20.34 0.46
C SER A 208 9.07 -21.63 -0.30
N LEU A 209 7.88 -21.67 -0.94
CA LEU A 209 7.47 -22.81 -1.76
C LEU A 209 8.36 -22.99 -2.99
N PHE A 210 8.73 -21.91 -3.68
CA PHE A 210 9.67 -21.97 -4.80
C PHE A 210 11.04 -22.49 -4.35
N CYS A 211 11.58 -22.01 -3.22
CA CYS A 211 12.85 -22.51 -2.66
C CYS A 211 12.78 -23.99 -2.31
N ALA A 212 11.71 -24.45 -1.67
CA ALA A 212 11.53 -25.86 -1.31
C ALA A 212 11.38 -26.74 -2.57
N ARG A 213 10.69 -26.26 -3.61
CA ARG A 213 10.57 -26.95 -4.92
C ARG A 213 11.91 -27.05 -5.64
N ALA A 214 12.75 -26.02 -5.54
CA ALA A 214 14.12 -26.00 -6.07
C ALA A 214 15.10 -26.89 -5.27
N GLY A 215 14.64 -27.58 -4.22
CA GLY A 215 15.43 -28.55 -3.49
C GLY A 215 16.10 -28.03 -2.23
N ALA A 216 15.71 -26.87 -1.70
CA ALA A 216 16.18 -26.40 -0.39
C ALA A 216 15.96 -27.47 0.67
N LYS A 217 16.97 -27.67 1.52
CA LYS A 217 16.94 -28.65 2.63
C LYS A 217 15.92 -28.22 3.71
N LYS A 218 15.96 -26.94 4.05
CA LYS A 218 15.07 -26.30 5.06
C LYS A 218 14.83 -24.86 4.68
N VAL A 219 13.62 -24.39 4.86
CA VAL A 219 13.26 -22.99 4.72
C VAL A 219 12.63 -22.52 6.04
N PHE A 220 13.16 -21.47 6.61
CA PHE A 220 12.56 -20.75 7.73
C PHE A 220 11.84 -19.53 7.15
N ALA A 221 10.50 -19.54 7.23
CA ALA A 221 9.64 -18.51 6.68
C ALA A 221 9.14 -17.63 7.84
N VAL A 222 9.57 -16.38 7.90
CA VAL A 222 9.27 -15.46 9.01
C VAL A 222 8.40 -14.34 8.53
N ASP A 223 7.30 -14.08 9.26
CA ASP A 223 6.45 -12.93 9.04
C ASP A 223 5.83 -12.47 10.37
N ASN A 224 5.64 -11.16 10.53
CA ASN A 224 5.05 -10.63 11.76
C ASN A 224 3.52 -10.47 11.68
N SER A 225 2.95 -10.47 10.48
CA SER A 225 1.52 -10.29 10.27
C SER A 225 0.70 -11.57 10.54
N GLY A 226 -0.62 -11.43 10.63
CA GLY A 226 -1.54 -12.55 10.82
C GLY A 226 -1.62 -13.55 9.66
N ILE A 227 -1.02 -13.22 8.50
CA ILE A 227 -1.00 -14.08 7.30
C ILE A 227 -0.31 -15.43 7.55
N VAL A 228 0.55 -15.52 8.56
CA VAL A 228 1.31 -16.76 8.90
C VAL A 228 0.41 -17.97 9.12
N THR A 229 -0.81 -17.78 9.61
CA THR A 229 -1.78 -18.87 9.79
C THR A 229 -2.14 -19.47 8.43
N ARG A 230 -2.45 -18.64 7.44
CA ARG A 230 -2.74 -19.07 6.07
C ARG A 230 -1.51 -19.64 5.36
N ALA A 231 -0.34 -19.03 5.57
CA ALA A 231 0.92 -19.56 5.04
C ALA A 231 1.17 -20.99 5.50
N LYS A 232 0.95 -21.30 6.79
CA LYS A 232 1.04 -22.67 7.34
C LYS A 232 0.11 -23.64 6.64
N GLU A 233 -1.14 -23.24 6.43
CA GLU A 233 -2.15 -24.06 5.74
C GLU A 233 -1.78 -24.29 4.26
N ILE A 234 -1.37 -23.23 3.55
CA ILE A 234 -0.92 -23.31 2.15
C ILE A 234 0.26 -24.28 2.03
N ILE A 235 1.27 -24.15 2.87
CA ILE A 235 2.48 -24.96 2.86
C ILE A 235 2.13 -26.44 3.16
N ALA A 236 1.27 -26.68 4.15
CA ALA A 236 0.81 -28.04 4.49
C ALA A 236 0.01 -28.67 3.34
N LYS A 237 -0.91 -27.92 2.71
CA LYS A 237 -1.72 -28.38 1.56
C LYS A 237 -0.89 -28.73 0.35
N ASN A 238 0.25 -28.06 0.16
CA ASN A 238 1.18 -28.33 -0.94
C ASN A 238 2.27 -29.39 -0.60
N GLY A 239 2.23 -29.99 0.59
CA GLY A 239 3.10 -31.12 0.97
C GLY A 239 4.51 -30.71 1.41
N TYR A 240 4.75 -29.44 1.76
CA TYR A 240 6.08 -28.93 2.13
C TYR A 240 6.26 -28.70 3.65
N LYS A 241 5.31 -29.14 4.49
CA LYS A 241 5.34 -28.93 5.95
C LYS A 241 6.65 -29.39 6.62
N ASP A 242 7.27 -30.44 6.12
CA ASP A 242 8.52 -30.97 6.70
C ASP A 242 9.76 -30.14 6.30
N ARG A 243 9.68 -29.39 5.22
CA ARG A 243 10.78 -28.58 4.69
C ARG A 243 10.67 -27.11 5.04
N ILE A 244 9.44 -26.57 5.14
CA ILE A 244 9.19 -25.15 5.43
C ILE A 244 8.61 -25.03 6.82
N GLU A 245 9.25 -24.20 7.64
CA GLU A 245 8.80 -23.85 8.99
C GLU A 245 8.39 -22.39 9.03
N VAL A 246 7.10 -22.13 9.27
CA VAL A 246 6.53 -20.79 9.34
C VAL A 246 6.54 -20.30 10.78
N ILE A 247 7.16 -19.15 11.00
CA ILE A 247 7.43 -18.58 12.32
C ILE A 247 6.81 -17.16 12.35
N GLN A 248 5.93 -16.91 13.30
CA GLN A 248 5.34 -15.59 13.51
C GLN A 248 6.20 -14.73 14.42
N GLY A 249 6.48 -13.52 14.01
CA GLY A 249 7.16 -12.48 14.78
C GLY A 249 8.15 -11.69 13.93
N ARG A 250 8.72 -10.65 14.55
CA ARG A 250 9.76 -9.83 13.92
C ARG A 250 11.07 -10.61 13.89
N VAL A 251 11.74 -10.59 12.75
CA VAL A 251 12.99 -11.35 12.57
C VAL A 251 14.09 -10.90 13.52
N GLU A 252 14.09 -9.65 13.96
CA GLU A 252 15.03 -9.07 14.91
C GLU A 252 14.91 -9.64 16.32
N ASP A 253 13.69 -10.03 16.73
CA ASP A 253 13.38 -10.42 18.11
C ASP A 253 13.81 -11.86 18.43
N PHE A 254 14.12 -12.67 17.41
CA PHE A 254 14.55 -14.03 17.61
C PHE A 254 16.07 -14.10 17.88
N ASN A 255 16.48 -14.96 18.81
CA ASN A 255 17.87 -15.36 18.87
C ASN A 255 18.18 -16.40 17.77
N THR A 256 19.45 -16.49 17.36
CA THR A 256 19.86 -17.37 16.26
C THR A 256 19.50 -18.83 16.51
N GLU A 257 19.73 -19.34 17.73
CA GLU A 257 19.43 -20.76 18.06
C GLU A 257 17.94 -21.08 18.00
N ARG A 258 17.08 -20.11 18.37
CA ARG A 258 15.64 -20.28 18.34
C ARG A 258 15.07 -20.24 16.94
N LEU A 259 15.60 -19.34 16.06
CA LEU A 259 15.07 -19.13 14.73
C LEU A 259 15.56 -20.19 13.74
N ILE A 260 16.89 -20.40 13.68
CA ILE A 260 17.53 -21.19 12.62
C ILE A 260 18.42 -22.32 13.18
N GLY A 261 18.45 -22.50 14.50
CA GLY A 261 19.33 -23.46 15.16
C GLY A 261 20.77 -22.93 15.30
N LYS A 262 21.72 -23.86 15.36
CA LYS A 262 23.14 -23.51 15.65
C LYS A 262 23.93 -23.00 14.45
N GLU A 263 23.45 -23.30 13.26
CA GLU A 263 24.13 -22.93 12.01
C GLU A 263 23.42 -21.77 11.32
N LYS A 264 24.20 -20.82 10.80
CA LYS A 264 23.68 -19.75 9.95
C LYS A 264 23.13 -20.30 8.63
N VAL A 265 22.24 -19.52 7.99
CA VAL A 265 21.63 -19.89 6.71
C VAL A 265 22.55 -19.62 5.53
N ASP A 266 22.38 -20.40 4.46
CA ASP A 266 23.12 -20.23 3.21
C ASP A 266 22.56 -19.09 2.36
N ILE A 267 21.23 -18.87 2.43
CA ILE A 267 20.49 -17.93 1.58
C ILE A 267 19.52 -17.15 2.44
N ILE A 268 19.47 -15.84 2.23
CA ILE A 268 18.33 -15.00 2.66
C ILE A 268 17.59 -14.54 1.42
N ILE A 269 16.30 -14.84 1.36
CA ILE A 269 15.37 -14.34 0.34
C ILE A 269 14.35 -13.44 0.99
N SER A 270 13.99 -12.36 0.32
CA SER A 270 12.95 -11.46 0.79
C SER A 270 12.45 -10.60 -0.37
N GLU A 271 11.17 -10.37 -0.42
CA GLU A 271 10.60 -9.33 -1.25
C GLU A 271 10.18 -8.20 -0.30
N TRP A 272 11.00 -7.18 -0.23
CA TRP A 272 10.99 -6.10 0.76
C TRP A 272 10.77 -4.71 0.15
N MET A 273 10.65 -4.61 -1.17
CA MET A 273 10.66 -3.35 -1.87
C MET A 273 9.34 -2.62 -1.69
N GLY A 274 9.43 -1.34 -1.33
CA GLY A 274 8.30 -0.42 -1.29
C GLY A 274 8.30 0.53 -2.48
N TYR A 275 7.40 1.49 -2.48
CA TYR A 275 7.36 2.54 -3.50
C TYR A 275 8.66 3.33 -3.54
N GLY A 276 9.14 3.65 -4.76
CA GLY A 276 10.45 4.30 -4.91
C GLY A 276 11.60 3.50 -4.33
N LEU A 277 11.43 2.20 -4.13
CA LEU A 277 12.29 1.17 -3.54
C LEU A 277 12.32 1.16 -2.01
N LEU A 278 12.54 2.29 -1.34
CA LEU A 278 12.91 2.31 0.10
C LEU A 278 11.77 2.73 1.03
N PHE A 279 10.59 3.07 0.52
CA PHE A 279 9.41 3.31 1.35
C PHE A 279 9.04 2.05 2.15
N GLU A 280 8.34 2.21 3.28
CA GLU A 280 7.99 1.15 4.25
C GLU A 280 9.15 0.61 5.10
N GLY A 281 10.40 0.90 4.77
CA GLY A 281 11.56 0.61 5.62
C GLY A 281 11.87 -0.86 5.88
N MET A 282 11.22 -1.82 5.17
CA MET A 282 11.39 -3.26 5.42
C MET A 282 12.82 -3.73 5.17
N LEU A 283 13.58 -3.05 4.30
CA LEU A 283 14.98 -3.40 4.04
C LEU A 283 15.84 -3.36 5.31
N ASP A 284 15.55 -2.52 6.28
CA ASP A 284 16.26 -2.47 7.56
C ASP A 284 16.24 -3.83 8.26
N SER A 285 15.06 -4.45 8.35
CA SER A 285 14.88 -5.77 8.94
C SER A 285 15.63 -6.85 8.17
N VAL A 286 15.64 -6.77 6.84
CA VAL A 286 16.38 -7.72 5.99
C VAL A 286 17.88 -7.59 6.18
N LEU A 287 18.40 -6.36 6.25
CA LEU A 287 19.84 -6.15 6.48
C LEU A 287 20.27 -6.59 7.89
N ARG A 288 19.45 -6.34 8.90
CA ARG A 288 19.69 -6.86 10.26
C ARG A 288 19.65 -8.39 10.29
N ALA A 289 18.72 -9.01 9.56
CA ALA A 289 18.67 -10.46 9.42
C ALA A 289 19.91 -11.01 8.70
N ARG A 290 20.38 -10.34 7.64
CA ARG A 290 21.64 -10.66 6.94
C ARG A 290 22.82 -10.72 7.92
N ASP A 291 23.03 -9.65 8.66
CA ASP A 291 24.18 -9.53 9.56
C ASP A 291 24.16 -10.59 10.68
N LYS A 292 22.96 -10.93 11.14
CA LYS A 292 22.75 -11.88 12.22
C LYS A 292 22.79 -13.35 11.78
N TYR A 293 22.12 -13.66 10.65
CA TYR A 293 21.79 -15.05 10.29
C TYR A 293 22.48 -15.59 9.04
N LEU A 294 23.01 -14.73 8.14
CA LEU A 294 23.62 -15.18 6.89
C LEU A 294 25.06 -15.66 7.12
N LYS A 295 25.44 -16.77 6.49
CA LYS A 295 26.83 -17.23 6.42
C LYS A 295 27.71 -16.19 5.70
N PRO A 296 29.04 -16.12 5.96
CA PRO A 296 29.91 -15.18 5.27
C PRO A 296 29.93 -15.34 3.75
N ASP A 297 29.83 -16.57 3.28
CA ASP A 297 29.73 -16.95 1.86
C ASP A 297 28.28 -17.08 1.36
N GLY A 298 27.28 -16.80 2.22
CA GLY A 298 25.88 -16.87 1.88
C GLY A 298 25.44 -15.77 0.89
N ILE A 299 24.30 -15.97 0.24
CA ILE A 299 23.76 -15.06 -0.77
C ILE A 299 22.49 -14.37 -0.32
N MET A 300 22.28 -13.16 -0.85
CA MET A 300 21.05 -12.39 -0.73
C MET A 300 20.24 -12.49 -2.03
N VAL A 301 18.91 -12.60 -1.90
CA VAL A 301 17.96 -12.62 -3.02
C VAL A 301 16.84 -11.62 -2.71
N PRO A 302 16.76 -10.48 -3.43
CA PRO A 302 17.64 -10.05 -4.53
C PRO A 302 19.06 -9.77 -4.07
N SER A 303 20.00 -9.82 -5.02
CA SER A 303 21.41 -9.49 -4.78
C SER A 303 21.69 -8.00 -4.83
N HIS A 304 21.00 -7.30 -5.76
CA HIS A 304 21.11 -5.86 -5.95
C HIS A 304 19.75 -5.27 -6.30
N CYS A 305 19.56 -4.00 -5.98
CA CYS A 305 18.51 -3.17 -6.51
C CYS A 305 19.09 -1.86 -7.02
N ASN A 306 18.53 -1.33 -8.11
CA ASN A 306 19.03 -0.13 -8.74
C ASN A 306 17.93 0.93 -8.81
N ILE A 307 18.07 2.03 -8.07
CA ILE A 307 17.13 3.16 -8.14
C ILE A 307 17.38 3.91 -9.45
N ARG A 308 16.32 4.15 -10.21
CA ARG A 308 16.33 4.86 -11.48
C ARG A 308 15.57 6.18 -11.34
N THR A 309 16.12 7.25 -11.93
CA THR A 309 15.51 8.59 -11.82
C THR A 309 15.57 9.28 -13.17
N ALA A 310 14.44 9.74 -13.68
CA ALA A 310 14.35 10.42 -14.98
C ALA A 310 13.38 11.60 -14.96
N PRO A 311 13.59 12.62 -15.83
CA PRO A 311 12.75 13.81 -15.93
C PRO A 311 11.48 13.52 -16.72
N ILE A 312 10.37 14.19 -16.36
CA ILE A 312 9.06 14.12 -17.02
C ILE A 312 8.70 15.50 -17.62
N SER A 313 8.28 15.48 -18.88
CA SER A 313 7.71 16.63 -19.58
C SER A 313 6.52 16.19 -20.44
N ASP A 314 5.34 16.08 -19.81
CA ASP A 314 4.05 15.76 -20.44
C ASP A 314 2.91 16.38 -19.61
N ALA A 315 2.57 17.62 -19.92
CA ALA A 315 1.55 18.36 -19.18
C ALA A 315 0.14 17.73 -19.31
N GLU A 316 -0.15 17.06 -20.42
CA GLU A 316 -1.44 16.41 -20.62
C GLU A 316 -1.57 15.18 -19.71
N TRP A 317 -0.54 14.36 -19.67
CA TRP A 317 -0.51 13.20 -18.77
C TRP A 317 -0.57 13.62 -17.30
N ILE A 318 0.16 14.67 -16.89
CA ILE A 318 0.09 15.20 -15.52
C ILE A 318 -1.35 15.63 -15.18
N ALA A 319 -1.98 16.41 -16.07
CA ALA A 319 -3.36 16.90 -15.82
C ALA A 319 -4.39 15.76 -15.75
N ASP A 320 -4.21 14.69 -16.54
CA ASP A 320 -5.05 13.49 -16.48
C ASP A 320 -4.80 12.71 -15.17
N SER A 321 -3.55 12.44 -14.83
CA SER A 321 -3.15 11.62 -13.66
C SER A 321 -3.47 12.29 -12.32
N THR A 322 -3.42 13.63 -12.26
CA THR A 322 -3.76 14.39 -11.05
C THR A 322 -5.26 14.70 -10.95
N GLY A 323 -6.06 14.30 -11.93
CA GLY A 323 -7.49 14.61 -11.99
C GLY A 323 -7.81 16.08 -12.34
N GLU A 324 -6.81 16.91 -12.62
CA GLU A 324 -6.99 18.33 -12.93
C GLU A 324 -7.89 18.52 -14.15
N LYS A 325 -7.71 17.72 -15.19
CA LYS A 325 -8.49 17.78 -16.42
C LYS A 325 -9.96 17.41 -16.18
N PHE A 326 -10.23 16.42 -15.32
CA PHE A 326 -11.58 16.03 -14.95
C PHE A 326 -12.33 17.19 -14.27
N TRP A 327 -11.71 17.83 -13.29
CA TRP A 327 -12.37 18.90 -12.53
C TRP A 327 -12.53 20.21 -13.30
N LYS A 328 -11.75 20.44 -14.37
CA LYS A 328 -11.85 21.66 -15.18
C LYS A 328 -13.04 21.70 -16.13
N ASP A 329 -13.61 20.56 -16.48
CA ASP A 329 -14.78 20.49 -17.37
C ASP A 329 -15.71 19.34 -16.95
N ILE A 330 -16.66 19.66 -16.08
CA ILE A 330 -17.74 18.75 -15.70
C ILE A 330 -19.05 19.28 -16.26
N TYR A 331 -19.54 18.63 -17.31
CA TYR A 331 -20.77 19.06 -18.03
C TYR A 331 -20.72 20.53 -18.48
N GLY A 332 -19.57 21.06 -18.87
CA GLY A 332 -19.37 22.44 -19.28
C GLY A 332 -19.19 23.45 -18.14
N PHE A 333 -19.03 22.99 -16.90
CA PHE A 333 -18.76 23.83 -15.74
C PHE A 333 -17.35 23.57 -15.20
N ASP A 334 -16.70 24.65 -14.75
CA ASP A 334 -15.38 24.59 -14.10
C ASP A 334 -15.53 24.24 -12.60
N PHE A 335 -15.14 23.02 -12.25
CA PHE A 335 -15.10 22.50 -10.89
C PHE A 335 -13.68 22.52 -10.30
N SER A 336 -12.76 23.31 -10.88
CA SER A 336 -11.39 23.42 -10.37
C SER A 336 -11.26 23.77 -8.87
N PRO A 337 -12.24 24.45 -8.20
CA PRO A 337 -12.23 24.58 -6.75
C PRO A 337 -12.31 23.26 -5.98
N MET A 338 -12.70 22.16 -6.64
CA MET A 338 -12.69 20.81 -6.06
C MET A 338 -11.32 20.15 -6.14
N ILE A 339 -10.40 20.71 -6.91
CA ILE A 339 -9.01 20.23 -6.92
C ILE A 339 -8.45 20.57 -5.54
N PRO A 340 -8.11 19.56 -4.71
CA PRO A 340 -7.50 19.86 -3.43
C PRO A 340 -6.32 20.80 -3.66
N GLY A 341 -6.25 21.88 -2.91
CA GLY A 341 -5.19 22.89 -3.04
C GLY A 341 -3.78 22.36 -2.81
N GLY A 342 -3.58 21.08 -3.10
CA GLY A 342 -2.42 20.29 -2.86
C GLY A 342 -2.10 19.19 -3.87
N LEU A 343 -2.90 18.90 -4.89
CA LEU A 343 -2.46 17.86 -5.85
C LEU A 343 -1.20 18.27 -6.63
N LEU A 344 -1.03 19.57 -6.91
CA LEU A 344 0.21 20.12 -7.47
C LEU A 344 1.14 20.73 -6.40
N ASN A 345 0.63 20.96 -5.17
CA ASN A 345 1.37 21.50 -4.04
C ASN A 345 1.45 20.52 -2.86
N THR A 346 1.22 19.23 -3.10
CA THR A 346 1.41 18.22 -2.05
C THR A 346 2.90 18.10 -1.77
N HIS A 347 3.26 18.05 -0.51
CA HIS A 347 4.61 17.65 -0.10
C HIS A 347 4.83 16.13 -0.26
N GLU A 348 3.86 15.42 -0.82
CA GLU A 348 3.83 13.98 -0.96
C GLU A 348 4.32 13.50 -2.32
N ILE A 349 4.89 12.30 -2.33
CA ILE A 349 5.26 11.58 -3.54
C ILE A 349 3.99 10.90 -4.08
N GLY A 350 3.66 11.19 -5.33
CA GLY A 350 2.58 10.49 -6.02
C GLY A 350 3.04 9.12 -6.56
N VAL A 351 2.10 8.19 -6.70
CA VAL A 351 2.34 6.86 -7.28
C VAL A 351 1.48 6.72 -8.53
N PHE A 352 2.11 6.53 -9.70
CA PHE A 352 1.43 6.56 -10.98
C PHE A 352 2.04 5.57 -11.98
N ASP A 353 1.23 5.13 -12.96
CA ASP A 353 1.72 4.49 -14.18
C ASP A 353 2.20 5.56 -15.15
N VAL A 354 3.50 5.80 -15.17
CA VAL A 354 4.12 6.79 -16.03
C VAL A 354 4.28 6.20 -17.44
N PRO A 355 3.68 6.77 -18.50
CA PRO A 355 3.94 6.29 -19.84
C PRO A 355 5.37 6.66 -20.29
N GLU A 356 6.04 5.76 -20.99
CA GLU A 356 7.41 5.98 -21.48
C GLU A 356 7.56 7.30 -22.24
N LYS A 357 6.55 7.69 -23.03
CA LYS A 357 6.53 8.94 -23.80
C LYS A 357 6.60 10.21 -22.92
N ALA A 358 6.20 10.13 -21.65
CA ALA A 358 6.25 11.26 -20.72
C ALA A 358 7.68 11.55 -20.23
N LEU A 359 8.56 10.55 -20.24
CA LEU A 359 9.97 10.76 -19.95
C LEU A 359 10.61 11.64 -21.05
N CYS A 360 11.44 12.56 -20.65
CA CYS A 360 12.13 13.49 -21.59
C CYS A 360 13.65 13.44 -21.50
N GLY A 361 14.20 12.37 -20.96
CA GLY A 361 15.65 12.20 -20.86
C GLY A 361 16.09 10.86 -20.29
N SER A 362 17.40 10.65 -20.27
CA SER A 362 18.01 9.43 -19.74
C SER A 362 17.86 9.34 -18.23
N ALA A 363 17.71 8.12 -17.74
CA ALA A 363 17.70 7.85 -16.31
C ALA A 363 19.13 7.85 -15.72
N THR A 364 19.25 8.39 -14.50
CA THR A 364 20.40 8.15 -13.62
C THR A 364 20.12 6.90 -12.79
N SER A 365 21.18 6.21 -12.37
CA SER A 365 21.10 5.01 -11.54
C SER A 365 21.85 5.17 -10.22
N HIS A 366 21.33 4.52 -9.18
CA HIS A 366 22.01 4.32 -7.91
C HIS A 366 21.84 2.86 -7.45
N LEU A 367 22.93 2.11 -7.55
CA LEU A 367 22.95 0.67 -7.28
C LEU A 367 23.18 0.41 -5.79
N LEU A 368 22.33 -0.41 -5.20
CA LEU A 368 22.46 -0.94 -3.85
C LEU A 368 22.81 -2.43 -3.92
N GLU A 369 23.93 -2.83 -3.33
CA GLU A 369 24.34 -4.23 -3.20
C GLU A 369 23.90 -4.78 -1.85
N MET A 370 22.94 -5.71 -1.82
CA MET A 370 22.34 -6.23 -0.59
C MET A 370 23.31 -6.95 0.33
N LYS A 371 24.45 -7.42 -0.20
CA LYS A 371 25.48 -8.08 0.59
C LYS A 371 26.29 -7.11 1.46
N THR A 372 26.50 -5.88 1.00
CA THR A 372 27.43 -4.91 1.57
C THR A 372 26.77 -3.64 2.11
N VAL A 373 25.65 -3.22 1.57
CA VAL A 373 24.93 -2.02 2.02
C VAL A 373 24.54 -2.15 3.49
N SER A 374 24.70 -1.07 4.26
CA SER A 374 24.25 -1.00 5.65
C SER A 374 22.98 -0.20 5.81
N VAL A 375 22.29 -0.31 6.95
CA VAL A 375 21.09 0.49 7.26
C VAL A 375 21.38 1.99 7.19
N GLN A 376 22.58 2.41 7.58
CA GLN A 376 23.00 3.83 7.52
C GLN A 376 23.14 4.33 6.08
N ASP A 377 23.52 3.45 5.15
CA ASP A 377 23.68 3.79 3.74
C ASP A 377 22.34 3.97 3.00
N LEU A 378 21.20 3.64 3.64
CA LEU A 378 19.87 3.86 3.06
C LEU A 378 19.40 5.33 3.13
N SER A 379 20.12 6.16 3.88
CA SER A 379 20.05 7.61 3.78
C SER A 379 21.29 8.12 3.07
N PHE A 380 21.13 8.64 1.86
CA PHE A 380 22.27 8.96 0.99
C PHE A 380 22.05 10.24 0.18
N LYS A 381 23.14 10.83 -0.30
CA LYS A 381 23.14 11.86 -1.35
C LYS A 381 24.15 11.45 -2.43
N VAL A 382 23.65 11.21 -3.63
CA VAL A 382 24.44 10.73 -4.77
C VAL A 382 24.35 11.68 -5.96
N PRO A 383 25.38 11.73 -6.83
CA PRO A 383 25.35 12.52 -8.04
C PRO A 383 24.19 12.10 -8.96
N LEU A 384 23.54 13.08 -9.57
CA LEU A 384 22.51 12.91 -10.58
C LEU A 384 23.00 13.50 -11.89
N ARG A 385 22.78 12.76 -13.00
CA ARG A 385 23.07 13.23 -14.34
C ARG A 385 22.01 12.70 -15.31
N MET A 386 21.22 13.59 -15.89
CA MET A 386 20.17 13.26 -16.86
C MET A 386 20.41 14.03 -18.16
N THR A 387 20.37 13.37 -19.30
CA THR A 387 20.52 14.01 -20.61
C THR A 387 19.17 14.06 -21.30
N LEU A 388 18.72 15.25 -21.66
CA LEU A 388 17.43 15.45 -22.31
C LEU A 388 17.47 14.97 -23.75
N ASP A 389 16.46 14.20 -24.18
CA ASP A 389 16.35 13.59 -25.51
C ASP A 389 15.53 14.44 -26.50
N ARG A 390 14.85 15.47 -25.99
CA ARG A 390 14.03 16.42 -26.75
C ARG A 390 14.07 17.83 -26.15
N ASP A 391 13.51 18.79 -26.84
CA ASP A 391 13.25 20.11 -26.29
C ASP A 391 12.18 20.02 -25.21
N VAL A 392 12.44 20.68 -24.09
CA VAL A 392 11.56 20.71 -22.89
C VAL A 392 11.09 22.13 -22.69
N THR A 393 9.80 22.38 -22.90
CA THR A 393 9.17 23.69 -22.67
C THR A 393 8.77 23.91 -21.23
N SER A 394 8.62 22.83 -20.47
CA SER A 394 8.36 22.81 -19.04
C SER A 394 8.73 21.44 -18.49
N LEU A 395 9.56 21.38 -17.46
CA LEU A 395 9.82 20.15 -16.72
C LEU A 395 8.81 20.06 -15.59
N GLN A 396 7.90 19.05 -15.62
CA GLN A 396 6.79 18.99 -14.69
C GLN A 396 7.02 18.08 -13.50
N ALA A 397 7.84 17.04 -13.65
CA ALA A 397 8.06 16.08 -12.57
C ALA A 397 9.38 15.32 -12.75
N ILE A 398 9.73 14.60 -11.71
CA ILE A 398 10.79 13.57 -11.71
C ILE A 398 10.16 12.23 -11.38
N ALA A 399 10.35 11.24 -12.25
CA ALA A 399 9.97 9.85 -12.00
C ALA A 399 11.10 9.09 -11.32
N ILE A 400 10.72 8.18 -10.41
CA ILE A 400 11.62 7.25 -9.75
C ILE A 400 11.01 5.85 -9.81
N TRP A 401 11.84 4.88 -10.18
CA TRP A 401 11.50 3.45 -10.17
C TRP A 401 12.73 2.64 -9.82
N PHE A 402 12.63 1.33 -9.86
CA PHE A 402 13.79 0.48 -9.56
C PHE A 402 13.87 -0.76 -10.44
N ASP A 403 15.10 -1.26 -10.55
CA ASP A 403 15.40 -2.56 -11.11
C ASP A 403 15.76 -3.52 -9.99
N THR A 404 15.25 -4.74 -10.04
CA THR A 404 15.58 -5.83 -9.12
C THR A 404 16.45 -6.85 -9.82
N ILE A 405 17.60 -7.19 -9.22
CA ILE A 405 18.65 -7.99 -9.85
C ILE A 405 18.99 -9.20 -8.99
N PHE A 406 19.05 -10.34 -9.65
CA PHE A 406 19.40 -11.63 -9.04
C PHE A 406 20.71 -12.15 -9.61
N ILE A 407 21.79 -12.05 -8.83
CA ILE A 407 23.12 -12.58 -9.17
C ILE A 407 23.61 -13.43 -8.02
N HIS A 408 24.27 -14.53 -8.32
CA HIS A 408 24.96 -15.37 -7.35
C HIS A 408 26.46 -15.46 -7.67
N SER A 409 27.27 -15.93 -6.71
CA SER A 409 28.74 -15.89 -6.75
C SER A 409 29.39 -16.60 -7.93
N SER A 410 28.68 -17.53 -8.60
CA SER A 410 29.13 -18.20 -9.82
C SER A 410 28.59 -17.59 -11.12
N SER A 411 27.84 -16.46 -11.01
CA SER A 411 27.38 -15.73 -12.18
C SER A 411 28.54 -15.08 -12.90
N SER A 412 28.59 -15.18 -14.22
CA SER A 412 29.58 -14.49 -15.08
C SER A 412 29.20 -13.04 -15.41
N GLN A 413 28.11 -12.53 -14.84
CA GLN A 413 27.60 -11.18 -15.10
C GLN A 413 28.51 -10.13 -14.44
N ASP A 414 28.98 -9.18 -15.21
CA ASP A 414 29.69 -8.00 -14.69
C ASP A 414 28.64 -6.97 -14.22
N ILE A 415 28.63 -6.68 -12.93
CA ILE A 415 27.72 -5.73 -12.25
C ILE A 415 27.75 -4.34 -12.95
N LYS A 416 28.91 -3.93 -13.49
CA LYS A 416 29.07 -2.65 -14.21
C LYS A 416 28.26 -2.57 -15.50
N THR A 417 27.83 -3.70 -16.05
CA THR A 417 26.99 -3.73 -17.26
C THR A 417 25.49 -3.61 -16.97
N LEU A 418 25.09 -3.66 -15.69
CA LEU A 418 23.69 -3.66 -15.26
C LEU A 418 23.02 -2.29 -15.30
N ASP A 419 23.81 -1.21 -15.41
CA ASP A 419 23.26 0.16 -15.50
C ASP A 419 22.47 0.43 -16.79
N ASN A 420 22.67 -0.39 -17.83
CA ASN A 420 22.07 -0.21 -19.15
C ASN A 420 21.40 -1.49 -19.67
N VAL A 421 20.88 -2.31 -18.77
CA VAL A 421 20.17 -3.53 -19.17
C VAL A 421 18.83 -3.16 -19.81
N ASP A 422 18.60 -3.66 -21.01
CA ASP A 422 17.26 -3.72 -21.58
C ASP A 422 16.51 -4.89 -20.92
N TRP A 423 15.69 -4.60 -19.96
CA TRP A 423 14.91 -5.60 -19.23
C TRP A 423 13.80 -6.25 -20.10
N GLY A 424 13.50 -5.65 -21.26
CA GLY A 424 12.32 -6.03 -22.02
C GLY A 424 11.04 -5.79 -21.20
N LYS A 425 9.90 -6.23 -21.71
CA LYS A 425 8.61 -5.92 -21.02
C LYS A 425 8.45 -6.65 -19.67
N ASN A 426 8.93 -7.88 -19.55
CA ASN A 426 8.65 -8.75 -18.39
C ASN A 426 9.90 -9.13 -17.59
N GLY A 427 11.00 -8.38 -17.74
CA GLY A 427 12.27 -8.74 -17.14
C GLY A 427 13.05 -9.80 -17.94
N ILE A 428 14.24 -10.13 -17.47
CA ILE A 428 15.08 -11.20 -18.01
C ILE A 428 15.00 -12.39 -17.05
N PRO A 429 14.39 -13.50 -17.48
CA PRO A 429 14.18 -14.66 -16.63
C PRO A 429 15.48 -15.22 -16.03
N GLY A 430 15.56 -15.24 -14.72
CA GLY A 430 16.75 -15.69 -13.97
C GLY A 430 17.79 -14.62 -13.71
N LEU A 431 17.59 -13.36 -14.19
CA LEU A 431 18.47 -12.23 -13.93
C LEU A 431 17.77 -11.11 -13.16
N GLY A 432 16.53 -10.77 -13.48
CA GLY A 432 15.83 -9.69 -12.81
C GLY A 432 14.72 -9.04 -13.63
N PHE A 433 14.17 -7.95 -13.12
CA PHE A 433 13.11 -7.17 -13.74
C PHE A 433 13.22 -5.69 -13.38
N SER A 434 12.47 -4.85 -14.07
CA SER A 434 12.35 -3.41 -13.81
C SER A 434 10.90 -3.03 -13.57
N THR A 435 10.67 -2.07 -12.69
CA THR A 435 9.37 -1.41 -12.48
C THR A 435 9.23 -0.13 -13.31
N GLY A 436 10.07 0.04 -14.33
CA GLY A 436 10.15 1.25 -15.13
C GLY A 436 9.05 1.43 -16.15
N PRO A 437 8.88 2.66 -16.70
CA PRO A 437 7.80 3.03 -17.60
C PRO A 437 7.73 2.25 -18.94
N SER A 438 8.86 1.71 -19.40
CA SER A 438 8.93 0.91 -20.65
C SER A 438 8.61 -0.57 -20.43
N ASN A 439 8.39 -0.98 -19.18
CA ASN A 439 8.13 -2.36 -18.79
C ASN A 439 6.62 -2.62 -18.60
N THR A 440 6.24 -3.88 -18.43
CA THR A 440 4.89 -4.23 -17.98
C THR A 440 4.66 -3.62 -16.60
N PRO A 441 3.56 -2.89 -16.37
CA PRO A 441 3.25 -2.30 -15.07
C PRO A 441 3.28 -3.35 -13.96
N THR A 442 3.83 -2.95 -12.83
CA THR A 442 3.87 -3.71 -11.58
C THR A 442 3.02 -2.99 -10.53
N HIS A 443 2.67 -3.65 -9.44
CA HIS A 443 1.92 -3.03 -8.34
C HIS A 443 2.70 -1.88 -7.67
N TRP A 444 4.01 -1.77 -7.86
CA TRP A 444 4.80 -0.63 -7.38
C TRP A 444 4.63 0.65 -8.21
N HIS A 445 4.11 0.56 -9.44
CA HIS A 445 4.03 1.72 -10.32
C HIS A 445 5.35 2.52 -10.35
N GLN A 446 5.31 3.84 -10.53
CA GLN A 446 6.46 4.72 -10.39
C GLN A 446 6.15 5.81 -9.37
N ALA A 447 7.13 6.11 -8.50
CA ALA A 447 7.07 7.25 -7.60
C ALA A 447 7.37 8.52 -8.39
N VAL A 448 6.53 9.54 -8.23
CA VAL A 448 6.60 10.78 -9.01
C VAL A 448 6.65 11.99 -8.08
N LEU A 449 7.71 12.78 -8.23
CA LEU A 449 7.88 14.05 -7.54
C LEU A 449 7.39 15.16 -8.47
N LEU A 450 6.16 15.65 -8.26
CA LEU A 450 5.60 16.76 -9.02
C LEU A 450 6.30 18.07 -8.66
N LEU A 451 6.65 18.87 -9.66
CA LEU A 451 7.17 20.21 -9.47
C LEU A 451 6.02 21.19 -9.26
N ASP A 452 6.25 22.18 -8.39
CA ASP A 452 5.35 23.31 -8.27
C ASP A 452 5.27 24.05 -9.61
N ALA A 453 4.10 24.49 -10.02
CA ALA A 453 3.84 25.07 -11.34
C ALA A 453 4.80 26.25 -11.66
N GLU A 454 5.05 27.13 -10.67
CA GLU A 454 5.96 28.26 -10.83
C GLU A 454 7.43 27.84 -11.10
N ILE A 455 7.83 26.67 -10.57
CA ILE A 455 9.15 26.09 -10.82
C ILE A 455 9.15 25.47 -12.20
N ALA A 456 8.15 24.65 -12.51
CA ALA A 456 8.03 23.90 -13.75
C ALA A 456 8.08 24.79 -14.99
N GLU A 457 7.36 25.92 -15.00
CA GLU A 457 7.30 26.88 -16.11
C GLU A 457 8.66 27.54 -16.44
N LYS A 458 9.55 27.62 -15.44
CA LYS A 458 10.90 28.19 -15.61
C LYS A 458 11.89 27.17 -16.15
N GLN A 459 11.56 25.87 -16.09
CA GLN A 459 12.44 24.76 -16.50
C GLN A 459 12.33 24.50 -18.00
N LYS A 460 13.01 25.35 -18.81
CA LYS A 460 13.01 25.27 -20.27
C LYS A 460 14.40 24.94 -20.78
N PHE A 461 14.51 23.86 -21.52
CA PHE A 461 15.78 23.33 -21.96
C PHE A 461 15.72 22.84 -23.42
N SER A 462 16.82 22.94 -24.13
CA SER A 462 16.95 22.34 -25.45
C SER A 462 17.36 20.87 -25.37
N LYS A 463 17.05 20.11 -26.42
CA LYS A 463 17.53 18.75 -26.62
C LYS A 463 19.04 18.64 -26.42
N GLY A 464 19.49 17.60 -25.72
CA GLY A 464 20.89 17.37 -25.42
C GLY A 464 21.42 18.12 -24.21
N THR A 465 20.61 18.98 -23.57
CA THR A 465 20.98 19.57 -22.29
C THR A 465 21.20 18.46 -21.23
N VAL A 466 22.30 18.60 -20.52
CA VAL A 466 22.64 17.75 -19.39
C VAL A 466 22.20 18.44 -18.10
N LEU A 467 21.34 17.81 -17.36
CA LEU A 467 20.95 18.22 -16.00
C LEU A 467 21.88 17.50 -15.01
N GLU A 468 22.69 18.26 -14.29
CA GLU A 468 23.62 17.72 -13.28
C GLU A 468 23.23 18.20 -11.89
N GLY A 469 23.27 17.30 -10.90
CA GLY A 469 22.89 17.63 -9.55
C GLY A 469 23.00 16.46 -8.58
N SER A 470 21.99 16.27 -7.75
CA SER A 470 21.99 15.21 -6.75
C SER A 470 20.60 14.63 -6.51
N LEU A 471 20.59 13.32 -6.21
CA LEU A 471 19.47 12.59 -5.63
C LEU A 471 19.78 12.33 -4.16
N THR A 472 18.86 12.72 -3.28
CA THR A 472 18.96 12.48 -1.84
C THR A 472 17.76 11.69 -1.37
N TYR A 473 18.03 10.59 -0.65
CA TYR A 473 17.04 9.87 0.15
C TYR A 473 17.36 10.09 1.62
N ALA A 474 16.36 10.41 2.41
CA ALA A 474 16.49 10.59 3.84
C ALA A 474 15.31 9.91 4.54
N LYS A 475 15.62 9.12 5.57
CA LYS A 475 14.59 8.64 6.48
C LYS A 475 14.08 9.78 7.33
N GLU A 476 12.78 9.78 7.62
CA GLU A 476 12.20 10.75 8.51
C GLU A 476 12.59 10.48 9.96
N LYS A 477 12.87 11.54 10.70
CA LYS A 477 13.26 11.42 12.11
C LYS A 477 12.03 11.00 12.93
N GLY A 478 12.09 9.79 13.49
CA GLY A 478 10.99 9.23 14.28
C GLY A 478 9.99 8.41 13.47
N ASP A 479 10.18 8.30 12.15
CA ASP A 479 9.43 7.42 11.27
C ASP A 479 10.40 6.50 10.52
N ASP A 480 10.45 5.24 10.93
CA ASP A 480 11.33 4.24 10.32
C ASP A 480 10.83 3.78 8.93
N ARG A 481 9.59 4.15 8.53
CA ARG A 481 8.95 3.71 7.28
C ARG A 481 8.83 4.80 6.24
N GLY A 482 8.73 6.05 6.66
CA GLY A 482 8.66 7.20 5.77
C GLY A 482 10.01 7.56 5.16
N ILE A 483 9.95 8.11 3.94
CA ILE A 483 11.13 8.64 3.23
C ILE A 483 10.86 10.04 2.70
N THR A 484 11.88 10.89 2.79
CA THR A 484 11.92 12.17 2.06
C THR A 484 12.91 12.05 0.92
N VAL A 485 12.44 12.33 -0.30
CA VAL A 485 13.28 12.35 -1.50
C VAL A 485 13.46 13.78 -1.98
N THR A 486 14.72 14.16 -2.21
CA THR A 486 15.08 15.45 -2.78
C THR A 486 15.86 15.25 -4.06
N VAL A 487 15.45 15.91 -5.14
CA VAL A 487 16.18 15.99 -6.39
C VAL A 487 16.57 17.45 -6.64
N GLU A 488 17.84 17.69 -6.81
CA GLU A 488 18.40 18.99 -7.17
C GLU A 488 19.10 18.86 -8.54
N TRP A 489 18.95 19.86 -9.39
CA TRP A 489 19.63 19.86 -10.68
C TRP A 489 19.95 21.27 -11.16
N LYS A 490 20.88 21.35 -12.09
CA LYS A 490 21.15 22.53 -12.89
C LYS A 490 21.46 22.14 -14.33
N GLY A 491 21.11 22.99 -15.27
CA GLY A 491 21.33 22.78 -16.67
C GLY A 491 21.39 24.10 -17.43
N LYS A 492 21.98 24.07 -18.64
CA LYS A 492 22.09 25.25 -19.47
C LYS A 492 20.79 25.47 -20.24
N GLY A 493 20.02 26.49 -19.88
CA GLY A 493 18.87 26.97 -20.64
C GLY A 493 19.30 28.03 -21.70
N GLU A 494 18.33 28.54 -22.46
CA GLU A 494 18.58 29.53 -23.52
C GLU A 494 19.14 30.86 -22.99
N GLN A 495 18.73 31.28 -21.79
CA GLN A 495 19.09 32.57 -21.20
C GLN A 495 20.15 32.45 -20.09
N GLY A 496 20.75 31.29 -19.88
CA GLY A 496 21.73 31.04 -18.85
C GLY A 496 21.54 29.72 -18.14
N GLU A 497 22.20 29.56 -17.00
CA GLU A 497 22.03 28.39 -16.14
C GLU A 497 20.66 28.44 -15.43
N ILE A 498 19.94 27.34 -15.46
CA ILE A 498 18.66 27.15 -14.78
C ILE A 498 18.89 26.09 -13.69
N GLU A 499 18.53 26.43 -12.47
CA GLU A 499 18.56 25.51 -11.34
C GLU A 499 17.12 25.09 -10.97
N GLY A 500 16.97 23.86 -10.49
CA GLY A 500 15.73 23.35 -9.97
C GLY A 500 15.93 22.45 -8.75
N ARG A 501 14.90 22.39 -7.91
CA ARG A 501 14.85 21.52 -6.74
C ARG A 501 13.41 21.10 -6.49
N VAL A 502 13.23 19.82 -6.23
CA VAL A 502 11.97 19.25 -5.74
C VAL A 502 12.26 18.37 -4.53
N GLN A 503 11.43 18.51 -3.50
CA GLN A 503 11.48 17.65 -2.32
C GLN A 503 10.07 17.21 -2.00
N ARG A 504 9.87 15.89 -1.85
CA ARG A 504 8.58 15.29 -1.51
C ARG A 504 8.80 14.17 -0.50
N THR A 505 7.78 13.92 0.30
CA THR A 505 7.78 12.88 1.34
C THR A 505 6.76 11.81 0.98
N MET A 506 7.05 10.57 1.35
CA MET A 506 6.12 9.45 1.40
C MET A 506 6.10 8.96 2.86
N ALA A 507 4.94 9.11 3.53
CA ALA A 507 4.77 8.85 4.96
C ALA A 507 3.60 7.91 5.24
#